data_ee7d01b088393be8bec16999e05d84f9
#
_entry.id   ee7d01b088393be8bec16999e05d84f9
#
_cell.length_a   1.000
_cell.length_b   1.000
_cell.length_c   1.000
_cell.angle_alpha   90.00
_cell.angle_beta   90.00
_cell.angle_gamma   90.00
#
_symmetry.space_group_name_H-M   'P 1'
#
loop_
_entity.id
_entity.type
_entity.pdbx_description
1 polymer ?
#
loop_
_entity_poly.entity_id
_entity_poly.type
_entity_poly.pdbx_seq_one_letter_code
_entity_poly.pdbx_strand_id
1 'polypeptide(L)'
;MEDFSSELQQVTHWPFLPVLTRLGLAVAIGVFVGLEREHSGKAGVRTFALTSLLGSAAGISGGFYPAASLSFTALIVAFLNGRHLVMRTKMATTTSMALILVAVCGILCGEGHIFTPVATALITAGLLAWKQPISGFVGGLTDQEVRSAILLGVLTFIIYPVLPSHPVDPWGLVEPQSNWASVIIIAAIGFVNYILMKWLGPRGMEITAFFGGLVNSRKVVVELTGRMRAAGSVLSSSVYRGIMLATAAMVLRNGLIVLIFASQAAAQCALPLLLMLLISILLWIRNPPPSGSDAPASISLESPFQLSAALKFGLVFLALNVIGGLAQRNFGSGSFYFVSIAGGLLSSASSIASAATLISHHEISASTGVNGVVLSSLTSILINIPLMRSITKEAAFRRRVNFALVTVAITGLIGAGLNVLMFDLIPKLLVKA
;
A
#
# COMPACT_ATOMS: atom_id res chain seq x y z
N MET A 1 7.69 -31.27 -43.39
CA MET A 1 7.57 -31.04 -41.94
C MET A 1 8.45 -32.04 -41.15
N GLU A 2 8.63 -33.26 -41.62
CA GLU A 2 9.52 -34.25 -40.97
C GLU A 2 11.00 -33.89 -41.04
N ASP A 3 11.43 -33.25 -42.13
CA ASP A 3 12.83 -32.84 -42.30
C ASP A 3 13.24 -31.73 -41.32
N PHE A 4 12.35 -30.76 -41.05
CA PHE A 4 12.59 -29.66 -40.12
C PHE A 4 12.65 -30.13 -38.65
N SER A 5 11.89 -31.17 -38.28
CA SER A 5 11.91 -31.76 -36.95
C SER A 5 13.19 -32.59 -36.71
N SER A 6 13.73 -33.24 -37.72
CA SER A 6 14.98 -33.98 -37.64
C SER A 6 16.21 -33.07 -37.56
N GLU A 7 16.22 -31.95 -38.27
CA GLU A 7 17.26 -30.91 -38.13
C GLU A 7 17.25 -30.24 -36.74
N LEU A 8 16.05 -29.91 -36.22
CA LEU A 8 15.92 -29.37 -34.84
C LEU A 8 16.43 -30.36 -33.78
N GLN A 9 16.18 -31.67 -33.94
CA GLN A 9 16.70 -32.67 -33.03
C GLN A 9 18.21 -32.80 -33.12
N GLN A 10 18.84 -32.69 -34.28
CA GLN A 10 20.31 -32.71 -34.42
C GLN A 10 20.96 -31.48 -33.81
N VAL A 11 20.35 -30.29 -33.89
CA VAL A 11 20.85 -29.07 -33.27
C VAL A 11 20.76 -29.13 -31.74
N THR A 12 19.72 -29.77 -31.18
CA THR A 12 19.57 -29.93 -29.70
C THR A 12 20.57 -30.90 -29.12
N HIS A 13 21.17 -31.80 -29.89
CA HIS A 13 22.22 -32.73 -29.44
C HIS A 13 23.67 -32.22 -29.66
N TRP A 14 23.82 -30.95 -30.15
CA TRP A 14 25.16 -30.39 -30.32
C TRP A 14 25.85 -30.16 -28.96
N PRO A 15 27.03 -30.73 -28.70
CA PRO A 15 27.63 -30.71 -27.36
C PRO A 15 28.00 -29.30 -26.84
N PHE A 16 28.14 -28.34 -27.76
CA PHE A 16 28.47 -26.95 -27.42
C PHE A 16 27.27 -26.05 -27.22
N LEU A 17 26.05 -26.51 -27.52
CA LEU A 17 24.84 -25.73 -27.38
C LEU A 17 24.64 -25.16 -25.95
N PRO A 18 24.85 -25.94 -24.87
CA PRO A 18 24.72 -25.41 -23.51
C PRO A 18 25.72 -24.27 -23.20
N VAL A 19 26.93 -24.34 -23.77
CA VAL A 19 27.94 -23.28 -23.59
C VAL A 19 27.52 -22.02 -24.34
N LEU A 20 27.06 -22.15 -25.58
CA LEU A 20 26.59 -21.05 -26.40
C LEU A 20 25.38 -20.35 -25.79
N THR A 21 24.44 -21.08 -25.22
CA THR A 21 23.26 -20.50 -24.55
C THR A 21 23.66 -19.69 -23.33
N ARG A 22 24.62 -20.16 -22.52
CA ARG A 22 25.14 -19.42 -21.36
C ARG A 22 25.85 -18.13 -21.78
N LEU A 23 26.72 -18.20 -22.78
CA LEU A 23 27.42 -17.04 -23.34
C LEU A 23 26.41 -16.06 -23.97
N GLY A 24 25.44 -16.56 -24.74
CA GLY A 24 24.41 -15.76 -25.36
C GLY A 24 23.53 -15.01 -24.33
N LEU A 25 23.12 -15.71 -23.26
CA LEU A 25 22.37 -15.09 -22.17
C LEU A 25 23.20 -14.01 -21.47
N ALA A 26 24.47 -14.27 -21.19
CA ALA A 26 25.36 -13.29 -20.57
C ALA A 26 25.51 -12.03 -21.46
N VAL A 27 25.73 -12.21 -22.78
CA VAL A 27 25.79 -11.08 -23.72
C VAL A 27 24.46 -10.31 -23.72
N ALA A 28 23.32 -11.00 -23.79
CA ALA A 28 22.00 -10.37 -23.76
C ALA A 28 21.80 -9.51 -22.49
N ILE A 29 22.17 -10.03 -21.32
CA ILE A 29 22.15 -9.31 -20.05
C ILE A 29 23.02 -8.06 -20.10
N GLY A 30 24.27 -8.20 -20.57
CA GLY A 30 25.21 -7.10 -20.70
C GLY A 30 24.71 -6.02 -21.65
N VAL A 31 24.17 -6.43 -22.82
CA VAL A 31 23.53 -5.53 -23.80
C VAL A 31 22.34 -4.81 -23.15
N PHE A 32 21.46 -5.52 -22.48
CA PHE A 32 20.25 -4.95 -21.88
C PHE A 32 20.56 -3.85 -20.84
N VAL A 33 21.46 -4.11 -19.90
CA VAL A 33 21.87 -3.11 -18.90
C VAL A 33 22.68 -1.99 -19.56
N GLY A 34 23.52 -2.34 -20.56
CA GLY A 34 24.34 -1.39 -21.30
C GLY A 34 23.52 -0.42 -22.15
N LEU A 35 22.41 -0.84 -22.75
CA LEU A 35 21.49 0.03 -23.49
C LEU A 35 20.98 1.19 -22.63
N GLU A 36 20.57 0.90 -21.42
CA GLU A 36 20.12 1.94 -20.48
C GLU A 36 21.27 2.91 -20.16
N ARG A 37 22.50 2.39 -19.96
CA ARG A 37 23.66 3.23 -19.65
C ARG A 37 24.09 4.11 -20.81
N GLU A 38 24.09 3.61 -22.01
CA GLU A 38 24.41 4.35 -23.22
C GLU A 38 23.35 5.44 -23.51
N HIS A 39 22.07 5.11 -23.37
CA HIS A 39 20.97 6.09 -23.48
C HIS A 39 21.12 7.24 -22.47
N SER A 40 21.60 6.94 -21.27
CA SER A 40 21.91 7.95 -20.21
C SER A 40 23.23 8.69 -20.42
N GLY A 41 23.94 8.54 -21.55
CA GLY A 41 25.22 9.17 -21.85
C GLY A 41 26.37 8.70 -20.96
N LYS A 42 26.33 7.44 -20.53
CA LYS A 42 27.35 6.80 -19.66
C LYS A 42 28.17 5.76 -20.45
N ALA A 43 28.76 4.76 -19.77
CA ALA A 43 29.52 3.70 -20.42
C ALA A 43 28.69 2.94 -21.46
N GLY A 44 29.30 2.62 -22.61
CA GLY A 44 28.58 2.05 -23.77
C GLY A 44 28.15 0.60 -23.59
N VAL A 45 27.17 0.17 -24.38
CA VAL A 45 26.62 -1.21 -24.46
C VAL A 45 27.74 -2.25 -24.59
N ARG A 46 28.76 -1.97 -25.40
CA ARG A 46 29.88 -2.89 -25.64
C ARG A 46 30.63 -3.25 -24.36
N THR A 47 30.87 -2.26 -23.49
CA THR A 47 31.59 -2.46 -22.23
C THR A 47 30.83 -3.41 -21.31
N PHE A 48 29.53 -3.23 -21.16
CA PHE A 48 28.68 -4.10 -20.33
C PHE A 48 28.58 -5.52 -20.92
N ALA A 49 28.40 -5.63 -22.25
CA ALA A 49 28.34 -6.91 -22.94
C ALA A 49 29.65 -7.71 -22.78
N LEU A 50 30.80 -7.07 -22.98
CA LEU A 50 32.12 -7.69 -22.81
C LEU A 50 32.39 -8.08 -21.36
N THR A 51 31.98 -7.26 -20.40
CA THR A 51 32.12 -7.55 -18.97
C THR A 51 31.30 -8.78 -18.57
N SER A 52 30.05 -8.87 -19.03
CA SER A 52 29.19 -10.03 -18.81
C SER A 52 29.74 -11.30 -19.48
N LEU A 53 30.20 -11.16 -20.71
CA LEU A 53 30.82 -12.26 -21.47
C LEU A 53 32.08 -12.79 -20.77
N LEU A 54 32.97 -11.89 -20.31
CA LEU A 54 34.15 -12.25 -19.51
C LEU A 54 33.77 -13.00 -18.25
N GLY A 55 32.73 -12.52 -17.53
CA GLY A 55 32.19 -13.21 -16.37
C GLY A 55 31.68 -14.60 -16.69
N SER A 56 30.94 -14.77 -17.81
CA SER A 56 30.40 -16.05 -18.22
C SER A 56 31.49 -17.05 -18.64
N ALA A 57 32.50 -16.60 -19.38
CA ALA A 57 33.64 -17.43 -19.72
C ALA A 57 34.40 -17.89 -18.47
N ALA A 58 34.58 -17.01 -17.49
CA ALA A 58 35.18 -17.34 -16.20
C ALA A 58 34.33 -18.32 -15.38
N GLY A 59 33.00 -18.16 -15.34
CA GLY A 59 32.09 -19.07 -14.67
C GLY A 59 32.09 -20.50 -15.29
N ILE A 60 32.12 -20.56 -16.63
CA ILE A 60 32.26 -21.86 -17.33
C ILE A 60 33.61 -22.55 -17.00
N SER A 61 34.70 -21.80 -16.91
CA SER A 61 36.02 -22.33 -16.59
C SER A 61 36.13 -22.78 -15.14
N GLY A 62 35.35 -22.21 -14.23
CA GLY A 62 35.32 -22.57 -12.80
C GLY A 62 36.61 -22.26 -12.05
N GLY A 63 36.79 -22.87 -10.88
CA GLY A 63 37.97 -22.72 -10.05
C GLY A 63 38.28 -21.26 -9.64
N PHE A 64 39.46 -20.79 -9.98
CA PHE A 64 39.88 -19.42 -9.60
C PHE A 64 39.46 -18.35 -10.61
N TYR A 65 39.03 -18.69 -11.83
CA TYR A 65 38.72 -17.75 -12.89
C TYR A 65 37.56 -16.75 -12.55
N PRO A 66 36.47 -17.16 -11.88
CA PRO A 66 35.42 -16.21 -11.44
C PRO A 66 35.98 -15.09 -10.55
N ALA A 67 36.81 -15.44 -9.57
CA ALA A 67 37.45 -14.49 -8.67
C ALA A 67 38.41 -13.56 -9.43
N ALA A 68 39.20 -14.09 -10.35
CA ALA A 68 40.10 -13.31 -11.20
C ALA A 68 39.35 -12.33 -12.10
N SER A 69 38.26 -12.76 -12.75
CA SER A 69 37.39 -11.92 -13.58
C SER A 69 36.76 -10.77 -12.80
N LEU A 70 36.26 -11.06 -11.60
CA LEU A 70 35.67 -10.05 -10.72
C LEU A 70 36.73 -9.05 -10.24
N SER A 71 37.91 -9.52 -9.85
CA SER A 71 39.04 -8.69 -9.43
C SER A 71 39.52 -7.79 -10.56
N PHE A 72 39.61 -8.30 -11.79
CA PHE A 72 39.94 -7.50 -12.97
C PHE A 72 38.90 -6.42 -13.26
N THR A 73 37.61 -6.77 -13.18
CA THR A 73 36.51 -5.79 -13.33
C THR A 73 36.57 -4.73 -12.25
N ALA A 74 36.83 -5.10 -10.99
CA ALA A 74 36.99 -4.15 -9.89
C ALA A 74 38.18 -3.23 -10.09
N LEU A 75 39.31 -3.74 -10.63
CA LEU A 75 40.51 -2.93 -10.96
C LEU A 75 40.19 -1.91 -12.06
N ILE A 76 39.47 -2.31 -13.13
CA ILE A 76 39.04 -1.38 -14.17
C ILE A 76 38.16 -0.28 -13.58
N VAL A 77 37.18 -0.67 -12.75
CA VAL A 77 36.29 0.29 -12.06
C VAL A 77 37.07 1.25 -11.16
N ALA A 78 38.06 0.75 -10.40
CA ALA A 78 38.93 1.57 -9.57
C ALA A 78 39.73 2.56 -10.40
N PHE A 79 40.33 2.13 -11.53
CA PHE A 79 41.08 2.97 -12.43
C PHE A 79 40.20 4.08 -13.05
N LEU A 80 38.99 3.74 -13.52
CA LEU A 80 38.05 4.69 -14.09
C LEU A 80 37.61 5.74 -13.04
N ASN A 81 37.31 5.32 -11.82
CA ASN A 81 36.96 6.25 -10.74
C ASN A 81 38.16 7.09 -10.26
N GLY A 82 39.34 6.49 -10.20
CA GLY A 82 40.58 7.23 -9.89
C GLY A 82 40.87 8.38 -10.88
N ARG A 83 40.66 8.12 -12.17
CA ARG A 83 40.75 9.16 -13.21
C ARG A 83 39.71 10.28 -12.98
N HIS A 84 38.47 9.96 -12.61
CA HIS A 84 37.47 10.96 -12.27
C HIS A 84 37.86 11.81 -11.04
N LEU A 85 38.53 11.20 -10.06
CA LEU A 85 39.02 11.88 -8.87
C LEU A 85 40.12 12.89 -9.23
N VAL A 86 41.10 12.48 -10.07
CA VAL A 86 42.20 13.36 -10.54
C VAL A 86 41.65 14.49 -11.40
N MET A 87 40.68 14.24 -12.27
CA MET A 87 40.07 15.24 -13.14
C MET A 87 39.01 16.11 -12.44
N ARG A 88 38.76 15.93 -11.14
CA ARG A 88 37.70 16.63 -10.35
C ARG A 88 36.33 16.59 -10.97
N THR A 89 36.01 15.49 -11.71
CA THR A 89 34.70 15.24 -12.28
C THR A 89 33.85 14.39 -11.34
N LYS A 90 32.52 14.43 -11.49
CA LYS A 90 31.59 13.62 -10.65
C LYS A 90 31.86 12.14 -10.86
N MET A 91 32.11 11.40 -9.79
CA MET A 91 32.31 9.96 -9.80
C MET A 91 31.05 9.24 -10.34
N ALA A 92 31.27 8.26 -11.22
CA ALA A 92 30.19 7.47 -11.81
C ALA A 92 29.85 6.21 -10.96
N THR A 93 29.64 6.40 -9.65
CA THR A 93 29.46 5.31 -8.67
C THR A 93 28.39 4.30 -9.06
N THR A 94 27.22 4.76 -9.51
CA THR A 94 26.14 3.86 -9.93
C THR A 94 26.49 3.06 -11.19
N THR A 95 27.22 3.64 -12.14
CA THR A 95 27.71 2.91 -13.33
C THR A 95 28.75 1.87 -12.94
N SER A 96 29.61 2.20 -12.00
CA SER A 96 30.63 1.29 -11.45
C SER A 96 30.00 0.07 -10.77
N MET A 97 29.00 0.29 -9.93
CA MET A 97 28.25 -0.80 -9.29
C MET A 97 27.50 -1.64 -10.31
N ALA A 98 26.87 -1.03 -11.32
CA ALA A 98 26.20 -1.76 -12.39
C ALA A 98 27.18 -2.65 -13.19
N LEU A 99 28.40 -2.18 -13.43
CA LEU A 99 29.42 -2.97 -14.15
C LEU A 99 29.85 -4.21 -13.35
N ILE A 100 30.05 -4.04 -12.04
CA ILE A 100 30.37 -5.18 -11.13
C ILE A 100 29.18 -6.17 -11.08
N LEU A 101 27.95 -5.68 -10.95
CA LEU A 101 26.76 -6.55 -10.94
C LEU A 101 26.62 -7.34 -12.24
N VAL A 102 26.89 -6.71 -13.38
CA VAL A 102 26.83 -7.38 -14.69
C VAL A 102 27.95 -8.44 -14.83
N ALA A 103 29.13 -8.19 -14.26
CA ALA A 103 30.19 -9.23 -14.18
C ALA A 103 29.72 -10.44 -13.37
N VAL A 104 29.12 -10.21 -12.20
CA VAL A 104 28.52 -11.28 -11.36
C VAL A 104 27.42 -12.03 -12.10
N CYS A 105 26.52 -11.30 -12.79
CA CYS A 105 25.48 -11.94 -13.61
C CYS A 105 26.10 -12.84 -14.71
N GLY A 106 27.16 -12.38 -15.34
CA GLY A 106 27.93 -13.17 -16.31
C GLY A 106 28.45 -14.47 -15.69
N ILE A 107 29.12 -14.38 -14.53
CA ILE A 107 29.64 -15.56 -13.81
C ILE A 107 28.51 -16.56 -13.53
N LEU A 108 27.39 -16.10 -12.98
CA LEU A 108 26.23 -16.94 -12.69
C LEU A 108 25.66 -17.59 -13.95
N CYS A 109 25.63 -16.89 -15.10
CA CYS A 109 25.24 -17.48 -16.38
C CYS A 109 26.21 -18.61 -16.77
N GLY A 110 27.52 -18.40 -16.60
CA GLY A 110 28.55 -19.39 -16.87
C GLY A 110 28.41 -20.66 -16.01
N GLU A 111 28.03 -20.50 -14.76
CA GLU A 111 27.72 -21.58 -13.81
C GLU A 111 26.40 -22.31 -14.13
N GLY A 112 25.58 -21.76 -15.04
CA GLY A 112 24.33 -22.37 -15.48
C GLY A 112 23.07 -21.83 -14.79
N HIS A 113 23.18 -20.79 -13.97
CA HIS A 113 22.02 -20.10 -13.40
C HIS A 113 21.35 -19.24 -14.46
N ILE A 114 20.01 -19.27 -14.53
CA ILE A 114 19.22 -18.47 -15.49
C ILE A 114 18.41 -17.40 -14.75
N PHE A 115 17.62 -17.81 -13.76
CA PHE A 115 16.68 -16.90 -13.08
C PHE A 115 17.41 -15.77 -12.34
N THR A 116 18.40 -16.11 -11.52
CA THR A 116 19.10 -15.11 -10.67
C THR A 116 19.77 -14.00 -11.47
N PRO A 117 20.60 -14.29 -12.52
CA PRO A 117 21.24 -13.24 -13.29
C PRO A 117 20.24 -12.41 -14.10
N VAL A 118 19.16 -13.01 -14.64
CA VAL A 118 18.12 -12.27 -15.37
C VAL A 118 17.36 -11.34 -14.42
N ALA A 119 16.90 -11.83 -13.26
CA ALA A 119 16.22 -11.01 -12.26
C ALA A 119 17.11 -9.86 -11.78
N THR A 120 18.39 -10.13 -11.48
CA THR A 120 19.36 -9.11 -11.07
C THR A 120 19.57 -8.06 -12.15
N ALA A 121 19.68 -8.46 -13.40
CA ALA A 121 19.84 -7.53 -14.53
C ALA A 121 18.61 -6.64 -14.74
N LEU A 122 17.39 -7.21 -14.67
CA LEU A 122 16.14 -6.47 -14.79
C LEU A 122 15.98 -5.44 -13.66
N ILE A 123 16.23 -5.84 -12.42
CA ILE A 123 16.19 -4.93 -11.26
C ILE A 123 17.24 -3.84 -11.41
N THR A 124 18.47 -4.19 -11.81
CA THR A 124 19.56 -3.22 -12.02
C THR A 124 19.19 -2.21 -13.09
N ALA A 125 18.74 -2.64 -14.26
CA ALA A 125 18.31 -1.75 -15.33
C ALA A 125 17.13 -0.86 -14.90
N GLY A 126 16.15 -1.41 -14.19
CA GLY A 126 15.04 -0.65 -13.63
C GLY A 126 15.50 0.46 -12.68
N LEU A 127 16.37 0.14 -11.70
CA LEU A 127 16.91 1.13 -10.77
C LEU A 127 17.74 2.23 -11.47
N LEU A 128 18.42 1.87 -12.55
CA LEU A 128 19.18 2.82 -13.34
C LEU A 128 18.29 3.73 -14.19
N ALA A 129 17.27 3.17 -14.86
CA ALA A 129 16.30 3.90 -15.68
C ALA A 129 15.48 4.89 -14.84
N TRP A 130 15.07 4.48 -13.64
CA TRP A 130 14.28 5.33 -12.75
C TRP A 130 15.09 6.23 -11.84
N LYS A 131 16.39 6.36 -12.06
CA LYS A 131 17.27 7.21 -11.25
C LYS A 131 16.75 8.63 -11.10
N GLN A 132 16.34 9.28 -12.19
CA GLN A 132 15.85 10.67 -12.18
C GLN A 132 14.54 10.80 -11.39
N PRO A 133 13.48 10.01 -11.67
CA PRO A 133 12.27 10.00 -10.85
C PRO A 133 12.52 9.71 -9.37
N ILE A 134 13.35 8.71 -9.07
CA ILE A 134 13.69 8.34 -7.68
C ILE A 134 14.44 9.48 -6.97
N SER A 135 15.47 10.05 -7.61
CA SER A 135 16.23 11.17 -7.02
C SER A 135 15.37 12.41 -6.82
N GLY A 136 14.50 12.73 -7.79
CA GLY A 136 13.55 13.84 -7.67
C GLY A 136 12.55 13.62 -6.52
N PHE A 137 12.03 12.40 -6.39
CA PHE A 137 11.15 12.01 -5.30
C PHE A 137 11.87 12.12 -3.94
N VAL A 138 13.06 11.52 -3.80
CA VAL A 138 13.84 11.54 -2.56
C VAL A 138 14.28 12.96 -2.19
N GLY A 139 14.70 13.76 -3.18
CA GLY A 139 15.06 15.17 -2.96
C GLY A 139 13.89 16.05 -2.52
N GLY A 140 12.65 15.62 -2.79
CA GLY A 140 11.43 16.25 -2.32
C GLY A 140 10.96 15.77 -0.94
N LEU A 141 11.59 14.75 -0.34
CA LEU A 141 11.22 14.25 0.99
C LEU A 141 11.79 15.19 2.08
N THR A 142 10.96 15.46 3.08
CA THR A 142 11.39 16.12 4.31
C THR A 142 12.08 15.12 5.24
N ASP A 143 12.94 15.62 6.15
CA ASP A 143 13.58 14.78 7.18
C ASP A 143 12.56 13.97 8.00
N GLN A 144 11.38 14.54 8.21
CA GLN A 144 10.31 13.90 8.95
C GLN A 144 9.71 12.71 8.18
N GLU A 145 9.59 12.81 6.86
CA GLU A 145 9.13 11.72 6.01
C GLU A 145 10.13 10.57 5.95
N VAL A 146 11.40 10.90 5.84
CA VAL A 146 12.48 9.90 5.88
C VAL A 146 12.49 9.17 7.23
N ARG A 147 12.40 9.91 8.34
CA ARG A 147 12.29 9.30 9.69
C ARG A 147 11.05 8.41 9.81
N SER A 148 9.93 8.81 9.24
CA SER A 148 8.70 8.04 9.24
C SER A 148 8.84 6.72 8.48
N ALA A 149 9.50 6.73 7.31
CA ALA A 149 9.80 5.53 6.54
C ALA A 149 10.75 4.58 7.31
N ILE A 150 11.79 5.12 7.94
CA ILE A 150 12.71 4.34 8.77
C ILE A 150 11.97 3.71 9.95
N LEU A 151 11.11 4.47 10.65
CA LEU A 151 10.33 3.95 11.76
C LEU A 151 9.40 2.82 11.32
N LEU A 152 8.72 2.95 10.18
CA LEU A 152 7.90 1.87 9.63
C LEU A 152 8.74 0.63 9.31
N GLY A 153 9.96 0.82 8.78
CA GLY A 153 10.93 -0.25 8.58
C GLY A 153 11.34 -0.93 9.89
N VAL A 154 11.63 -0.17 10.93
CA VAL A 154 11.96 -0.71 12.28
C VAL A 154 10.80 -1.53 12.85
N LEU A 155 9.57 -1.02 12.76
CA LEU A 155 8.37 -1.72 13.24
C LEU A 155 8.17 -3.06 12.49
N THR A 156 8.48 -3.08 11.18
CA THR A 156 8.24 -4.24 10.30
C THR A 156 9.37 -5.26 10.36
N PHE A 157 10.62 -4.82 10.28
CA PHE A 157 11.76 -5.74 10.09
C PHE A 157 12.52 -6.05 11.39
N ILE A 158 12.37 -5.22 12.43
CA ILE A 158 13.05 -5.43 13.72
C ILE A 158 12.07 -5.90 14.78
N ILE A 159 10.97 -5.19 15.00
CA ILE A 159 10.05 -5.49 16.10
C ILE A 159 9.16 -6.68 15.77
N TYR A 160 8.54 -6.70 14.58
CA TYR A 160 7.60 -7.75 14.19
C TYR A 160 8.16 -9.19 14.33
N PRO A 161 9.36 -9.53 13.82
CA PRO A 161 9.87 -10.90 13.89
C PRO A 161 10.28 -11.36 15.29
N VAL A 162 10.45 -10.43 16.25
CA VAL A 162 10.84 -10.75 17.63
C VAL A 162 9.61 -11.02 18.52
N LEU A 163 8.42 -10.63 18.05
CA LEU A 163 7.19 -10.80 18.82
C LEU A 163 6.73 -12.26 18.81
N PRO A 164 6.16 -12.77 19.96
CA PRO A 164 5.60 -14.11 20.03
C PRO A 164 4.47 -14.31 18.99
N SER A 165 4.51 -15.46 18.31
CA SER A 165 3.49 -15.89 17.33
C SER A 165 2.39 -16.77 17.96
N HIS A 166 2.33 -16.83 19.28
CA HIS A 166 1.30 -17.54 20.04
C HIS A 166 0.59 -16.59 21.00
N PRO A 167 -0.67 -16.87 21.36
CA PRO A 167 -1.38 -16.08 22.34
C PRO A 167 -0.66 -16.00 23.68
N VAL A 168 -0.59 -14.81 24.27
CA VAL A 168 0.08 -14.55 25.55
C VAL A 168 -0.91 -14.35 26.70
N ASP A 169 -2.20 -14.30 26.40
CA ASP A 169 -3.28 -14.12 27.37
C ASP A 169 -4.06 -15.42 27.60
N PRO A 170 -4.73 -15.58 28.77
CA PRO A 170 -5.49 -16.79 29.10
C PRO A 170 -6.70 -17.05 28.17
N TRP A 171 -7.15 -16.03 27.46
CA TRP A 171 -8.32 -16.12 26.58
C TRP A 171 -7.94 -16.40 25.12
N GLY A 172 -6.65 -16.37 24.75
CA GLY A 172 -6.20 -16.57 23.37
C GLY A 172 -6.54 -15.43 22.42
N LEU A 173 -6.84 -14.22 22.94
CA LEU A 173 -7.25 -13.06 22.17
C LEU A 173 -6.08 -12.12 21.82
N VAL A 174 -4.95 -12.25 22.52
CA VAL A 174 -3.76 -11.41 22.37
C VAL A 174 -2.63 -12.22 21.77
N GLU A 175 -2.53 -12.22 20.46
CA GLU A 175 -1.39 -12.76 19.72
C GLU A 175 -0.50 -11.58 19.28
N PRO A 176 0.63 -11.32 19.96
CA PRO A 176 1.41 -10.10 19.78
C PRO A 176 1.85 -9.88 18.34
N GLN A 177 2.30 -10.92 17.64
CA GLN A 177 2.77 -10.83 16.27
C GLN A 177 1.64 -10.48 15.29
N SER A 178 0.49 -11.16 15.38
CA SER A 178 -0.69 -10.90 14.54
C SER A 178 -1.26 -9.50 14.80
N ASN A 179 -1.37 -9.13 16.08
CA ASN A 179 -1.85 -7.81 16.48
C ASN A 179 -0.90 -6.70 16.00
N TRP A 180 0.42 -6.92 16.05
CA TRP A 180 1.41 -5.96 15.55
C TRP A 180 1.40 -5.86 14.02
N ALA A 181 1.18 -6.98 13.31
CA ALA A 181 0.96 -6.96 11.86
C ALA A 181 -0.17 -6.02 11.47
N SER A 182 -1.26 -6.00 12.25
CA SER A 182 -2.38 -5.08 12.04
C SER A 182 -1.96 -3.61 12.14
N VAL A 183 -1.11 -3.28 13.12
CA VAL A 183 -0.54 -1.93 13.27
C VAL A 183 0.32 -1.55 12.06
N ILE A 184 1.19 -2.47 11.62
CA ILE A 184 2.07 -2.25 10.46
C ILE A 184 1.23 -2.02 9.18
N ILE A 185 0.24 -2.86 8.92
CA ILE A 185 -0.61 -2.76 7.72
C ILE A 185 -1.33 -1.41 7.66
N ILE A 186 -1.95 -0.99 8.77
CA ILE A 186 -2.65 0.31 8.82
C ILE A 186 -1.68 1.48 8.70
N ALA A 187 -0.49 1.37 9.32
CA ALA A 187 0.56 2.37 9.18
C ALA A 187 1.08 2.46 7.74
N ALA A 188 1.27 1.31 7.08
CA ALA A 188 1.69 1.25 5.68
C ALA A 188 0.63 1.84 4.73
N ILE A 189 -0.67 1.53 4.94
CA ILE A 189 -1.76 2.15 4.18
C ILE A 189 -1.72 3.67 4.33
N GLY A 190 -1.55 4.17 5.54
CA GLY A 190 -1.43 5.61 5.83
C GLY A 190 -0.22 6.24 5.14
N PHE A 191 0.93 5.58 5.19
CA PHE A 191 2.18 6.03 4.57
C PHE A 191 2.08 6.06 3.04
N VAL A 192 1.61 4.97 2.42
CA VAL A 192 1.40 4.90 0.96
C VAL A 192 0.42 5.99 0.49
N ASN A 193 -0.68 6.17 1.22
CA ASN A 193 -1.65 7.22 0.91
C ASN A 193 -1.03 8.63 0.97
N TYR A 194 -0.20 8.90 1.96
CA TYR A 194 0.53 10.17 2.06
C TYR A 194 1.47 10.38 0.86
N ILE A 195 2.25 9.35 0.49
CA ILE A 195 3.15 9.39 -0.66
C ILE A 195 2.37 9.67 -1.96
N LEU A 196 1.27 8.97 -2.18
CA LEU A 196 0.41 9.17 -3.36
C LEU A 196 -0.09 10.62 -3.44
N MET A 197 -0.52 11.16 -2.31
CA MET A 197 -1.00 12.53 -2.24
C MET A 197 0.11 13.55 -2.52
N LYS A 198 1.31 13.33 -1.97
CA LYS A 198 2.48 14.18 -2.25
C LYS A 198 2.87 14.12 -3.73
N TRP A 199 2.83 12.93 -4.32
CA TRP A 199 3.16 12.72 -5.74
C TRP A 199 2.15 13.37 -6.69
N LEU A 200 0.86 13.33 -6.34
CA LEU A 200 -0.20 13.98 -7.10
C LEU A 200 -0.16 15.51 -6.99
N GLY A 201 0.51 16.06 -5.97
CA GLY A 201 0.61 17.48 -5.71
C GLY A 201 -0.70 18.13 -5.23
N PRO A 202 -0.71 19.46 -4.98
CA PRO A 202 -1.88 20.18 -4.50
C PRO A 202 -2.92 20.34 -5.63
N ARG A 203 -3.77 19.36 -5.79
CA ARG A 203 -4.83 19.33 -6.82
C ARG A 203 -6.20 19.54 -6.20
N GLY A 204 -6.48 20.76 -5.74
CA GLY A 204 -7.83 21.12 -5.29
C GLY A 204 -8.29 20.47 -3.96
N MET A 205 -9.34 21.05 -3.38
CA MET A 205 -9.91 20.64 -2.08
C MET A 205 -10.44 19.19 -2.10
N GLU A 206 -11.00 18.76 -3.20
CA GLU A 206 -11.67 17.45 -3.32
C GLU A 206 -10.69 16.29 -3.28
N ILE A 207 -9.59 16.37 -4.04
CA ILE A 207 -8.55 15.33 -4.06
C ILE A 207 -7.89 15.24 -2.68
N THR A 208 -7.59 16.39 -2.07
CA THR A 208 -7.01 16.42 -0.72
C THR A 208 -7.99 15.88 0.33
N ALA A 209 -9.29 16.12 0.17
CA ALA A 209 -10.32 15.56 1.05
C ALA A 209 -10.43 14.03 0.90
N PHE A 210 -10.33 13.49 -0.32
CA PHE A 210 -10.34 12.05 -0.57
C PHE A 210 -9.14 11.37 0.12
N PHE A 211 -7.93 11.79 -0.18
CA PHE A 211 -6.73 11.20 0.41
C PHE A 211 -6.64 11.43 1.93
N GLY A 212 -7.01 12.62 2.40
CA GLY A 212 -7.14 12.88 3.84
C GLY A 212 -8.18 11.98 4.51
N GLY A 213 -9.30 11.70 3.83
CA GLY A 213 -10.35 10.78 4.27
C GLY A 213 -9.89 9.34 4.41
N LEU A 214 -8.98 8.87 3.56
CA LEU A 214 -8.33 7.57 3.69
C LEU A 214 -7.48 7.45 4.97
N VAL A 215 -6.89 8.54 5.44
CA VAL A 215 -6.14 8.57 6.72
C VAL A 215 -7.09 8.78 7.89
N ASN A 216 -7.81 9.90 7.88
CA ASN A 216 -8.71 10.28 8.97
C ASN A 216 -9.83 11.19 8.47
N SER A 217 -10.96 10.58 8.08
CA SER A 217 -12.12 11.31 7.55
C SER A 217 -12.68 12.34 8.54
N ARG A 218 -12.63 12.06 9.85
CA ARG A 218 -13.11 12.97 10.89
C ARG A 218 -12.30 14.26 10.95
N LYS A 219 -10.95 14.18 10.90
CA LYS A 219 -10.09 15.36 10.83
C LYS A 219 -10.40 16.21 9.59
N VAL A 220 -10.59 15.56 8.45
CA VAL A 220 -10.95 16.23 7.19
C VAL A 220 -12.27 16.98 7.31
N VAL A 221 -13.31 16.34 7.88
CA VAL A 221 -14.62 16.98 8.08
C VAL A 221 -14.51 18.20 9.00
N VAL A 222 -13.77 18.08 10.12
CA VAL A 222 -13.53 19.18 11.06
C VAL A 222 -12.81 20.35 10.38
N GLU A 223 -11.74 20.07 9.66
CA GLU A 223 -10.94 21.08 8.98
C GLU A 223 -11.71 21.78 7.86
N LEU A 224 -12.39 21.03 7.00
CA LEU A 224 -13.21 21.61 5.93
C LEU A 224 -14.35 22.47 6.48
N THR A 225 -15.01 22.03 7.54
CA THR A 225 -16.07 22.80 8.21
C THR A 225 -15.51 24.06 8.87
N GLY A 226 -14.31 23.99 9.45
CA GLY A 226 -13.60 25.15 10.00
C GLY A 226 -13.27 26.21 8.95
N ARG A 227 -12.81 25.80 7.78
CA ARG A 227 -12.55 26.69 6.63
C ARG A 227 -13.81 27.37 6.12
N MET A 228 -14.91 26.63 6.02
CA MET A 228 -16.20 27.21 5.66
C MET A 228 -16.63 28.31 6.65
N ARG A 229 -16.41 28.09 7.96
CA ARG A 229 -16.67 29.11 8.98
C ARG A 229 -15.85 30.38 8.77
N ALA A 230 -14.60 30.26 8.33
CA ALA A 230 -13.70 31.40 8.10
C ALA A 230 -14.02 32.15 6.80
N ALA A 231 -14.39 31.44 5.72
CA ALA A 231 -14.58 31.98 4.38
C ALA A 231 -16.06 32.26 4.02
N GLY A 232 -17.02 31.92 4.88
CA GLY A 232 -18.45 32.09 4.67
C GLY A 232 -19.08 31.09 3.70
N SER A 233 -20.31 31.39 3.26
CA SER A 233 -21.13 30.47 2.43
C SER A 233 -20.57 30.18 1.03
N VAL A 234 -19.60 30.94 0.55
CA VAL A 234 -18.98 30.80 -0.78
C VAL A 234 -18.36 29.42 -0.94
N LEU A 235 -17.75 28.85 0.12
CA LEU A 235 -17.11 27.53 0.10
C LEU A 235 -18.07 26.37 0.41
N SER A 236 -19.36 26.64 0.68
CA SER A 236 -20.29 25.59 1.16
C SER A 236 -20.42 24.40 0.21
N SER A 237 -20.42 24.63 -1.11
CA SER A 237 -20.49 23.56 -2.12
C SER A 237 -19.21 22.74 -2.17
N SER A 238 -18.04 23.36 -2.19
CA SER A 238 -16.73 22.69 -2.22
C SER A 238 -16.50 21.87 -0.95
N VAL A 239 -16.88 22.42 0.22
CA VAL A 239 -16.78 21.71 1.51
C VAL A 239 -17.74 20.53 1.56
N TYR A 240 -18.98 20.67 1.08
CA TYR A 240 -19.91 19.55 0.97
C TYR A 240 -19.33 18.40 0.12
N ARG A 241 -18.82 18.73 -1.07
CA ARG A 241 -18.19 17.76 -1.98
C ARG A 241 -16.98 17.09 -1.33
N GLY A 242 -16.13 17.84 -0.65
CA GLY A 242 -15.00 17.32 0.10
C GLY A 242 -15.41 16.36 1.21
N ILE A 243 -16.48 16.66 1.96
CA ILE A 243 -17.01 15.77 3.01
C ILE A 243 -17.55 14.47 2.40
N MET A 244 -18.24 14.52 1.26
CA MET A 244 -18.72 13.31 0.58
C MET A 244 -17.57 12.43 0.09
N LEU A 245 -16.54 13.03 -0.49
CA LEU A 245 -15.35 12.28 -0.92
C LEU A 245 -14.56 11.72 0.26
N ALA A 246 -14.41 12.45 1.36
CA ALA A 246 -13.78 11.94 2.58
C ALA A 246 -14.58 10.77 3.19
N THR A 247 -15.91 10.80 3.09
CA THR A 247 -16.77 9.70 3.53
C THR A 247 -16.62 8.48 2.61
N ALA A 248 -16.62 8.68 1.29
CA ALA A 248 -16.36 7.62 0.31
C ALA A 248 -15.00 6.97 0.52
N ALA A 249 -13.95 7.78 0.73
CA ALA A 249 -12.61 7.31 1.03
C ALA A 249 -12.53 6.47 2.31
N MET A 250 -13.22 6.90 3.37
CA MET A 250 -13.31 6.14 4.62
C MET A 250 -13.97 4.77 4.40
N VAL A 251 -15.07 4.72 3.67
CA VAL A 251 -15.77 3.46 3.36
C VAL A 251 -14.89 2.54 2.52
N LEU A 252 -14.20 3.08 1.51
CA LEU A 252 -13.24 2.33 0.69
C LEU A 252 -12.12 1.74 1.55
N ARG A 253 -11.50 2.54 2.43
CA ARG A 253 -10.47 2.06 3.37
C ARG A 253 -11.03 0.96 4.28
N ASN A 254 -12.25 1.11 4.78
CA ASN A 254 -12.88 0.11 5.64
C ASN A 254 -13.04 -1.22 4.90
N GLY A 255 -13.44 -1.19 3.63
CA GLY A 255 -13.48 -2.37 2.75
C GLY A 255 -12.11 -3.00 2.53
N LEU A 256 -11.06 -2.19 2.30
CA LEU A 256 -9.69 -2.67 2.18
C LEU A 256 -9.19 -3.36 3.46
N ILE A 257 -9.51 -2.81 4.63
CA ILE A 257 -9.17 -3.44 5.92
C ILE A 257 -9.82 -4.82 6.02
N VAL A 258 -11.11 -4.94 5.72
CA VAL A 258 -11.79 -6.25 5.75
C VAL A 258 -11.18 -7.22 4.74
N LEU A 259 -10.88 -6.76 3.52
CA LEU A 259 -10.26 -7.59 2.48
C LEU A 259 -8.89 -8.14 2.92
N ILE A 260 -8.09 -7.34 3.61
CA ILE A 260 -6.74 -7.72 4.04
C ILE A 260 -6.80 -8.66 5.26
N PHE A 261 -7.64 -8.36 6.27
CA PHE A 261 -7.66 -9.08 7.54
C PHE A 261 -8.64 -10.26 7.59
N ALA A 262 -9.71 -10.21 6.80
CA ALA A 262 -10.75 -11.22 6.76
C ALA A 262 -11.29 -11.41 5.34
N SER A 263 -10.44 -11.87 4.41
CA SER A 263 -10.80 -12.06 2.99
C SER A 263 -12.04 -12.95 2.82
N GLN A 264 -12.22 -13.94 3.67
CA GLN A 264 -13.37 -14.83 3.71
C GLN A 264 -14.71 -14.12 3.99
N ALA A 265 -14.69 -13.01 4.72
CA ALA A 265 -15.87 -12.19 5.01
C ALA A 265 -16.03 -11.00 4.05
N ALA A 266 -15.04 -10.76 3.17
CA ALA A 266 -15.02 -9.61 2.28
C ALA A 266 -16.25 -9.58 1.34
N ALA A 267 -16.67 -10.73 0.81
CA ALA A 267 -17.85 -10.84 -0.05
C ALA A 267 -19.15 -10.43 0.69
N GLN A 268 -19.29 -10.82 1.96
CA GLN A 268 -20.42 -10.45 2.78
C GLN A 268 -20.41 -8.97 3.18
N CYS A 269 -19.22 -8.37 3.40
CA CYS A 269 -19.09 -6.95 3.65
C CYS A 269 -19.24 -6.09 2.39
N ALA A 270 -19.07 -6.67 1.21
CA ALA A 270 -19.04 -5.93 -0.06
C ALA A 270 -20.34 -5.17 -0.32
N LEU A 271 -21.49 -5.83 -0.18
CA LEU A 271 -22.79 -5.21 -0.50
C LEU A 271 -23.06 -3.95 0.32
N PRO A 272 -23.05 -3.97 1.67
CA PRO A 272 -23.31 -2.76 2.47
C PRO A 272 -22.27 -1.66 2.22
N LEU A 273 -20.97 -1.99 2.12
CA LEU A 273 -19.93 -1.00 1.91
C LEU A 273 -19.96 -0.41 0.50
N LEU A 274 -20.22 -1.22 -0.54
CA LEU A 274 -20.37 -0.71 -1.91
C LEU A 274 -21.59 0.22 -2.04
N LEU A 275 -22.72 -0.11 -1.41
CA LEU A 275 -23.89 0.77 -1.41
C LEU A 275 -23.59 2.10 -0.72
N MET A 276 -22.88 2.09 0.42
CA MET A 276 -22.42 3.32 1.10
C MET A 276 -21.45 4.14 0.23
N LEU A 277 -20.54 3.47 -0.44
CA LEU A 277 -19.57 4.09 -1.35
C LEU A 277 -20.26 4.72 -2.54
N LEU A 278 -21.14 3.97 -3.22
CA LEU A 278 -21.87 4.43 -4.40
C LEU A 278 -22.76 5.64 -4.10
N ILE A 279 -23.50 5.62 -2.99
CA ILE A 279 -24.35 6.76 -2.63
C ILE A 279 -23.50 8.00 -2.25
N SER A 280 -22.35 7.81 -1.59
CA SER A 280 -21.44 8.92 -1.29
C SER A 280 -20.89 9.56 -2.56
N ILE A 281 -20.51 8.76 -3.55
CA ILE A 281 -20.06 9.22 -4.87
C ILE A 281 -21.21 9.87 -5.65
N LEU A 282 -22.41 9.28 -5.62
CA LEU A 282 -23.58 9.85 -6.28
C LEU A 282 -23.95 11.23 -5.73
N LEU A 283 -23.91 11.40 -4.40
CA LEU A 283 -24.15 12.68 -3.73
C LEU A 283 -23.08 13.71 -4.06
N TRP A 284 -21.83 13.29 -4.27
CA TRP A 284 -20.76 14.14 -4.76
C TRP A 284 -20.99 14.59 -6.20
N ILE A 285 -21.32 13.67 -7.13
CA ILE A 285 -21.55 13.97 -8.55
C ILE A 285 -22.77 14.89 -8.76
N ARG A 286 -23.86 14.68 -8.01
CA ARG A 286 -25.08 15.50 -8.10
C ARG A 286 -24.91 16.94 -7.67
N ASN A 287 -23.79 17.29 -7.06
CA ASN A 287 -23.48 18.65 -6.66
C ASN A 287 -22.36 19.20 -7.54
N PRO A 288 -22.66 20.02 -8.56
CA PRO A 288 -21.65 20.53 -9.48
C PRO A 288 -20.59 21.38 -8.74
N PRO A 289 -19.35 21.40 -9.25
CA PRO A 289 -18.32 22.27 -8.70
C PRO A 289 -18.74 23.72 -8.81
N PRO A 290 -18.39 24.57 -7.83
CA PRO A 290 -18.68 26.00 -7.92
C PRO A 290 -17.90 26.62 -9.08
N SER A 291 -18.57 27.41 -9.91
CA SER A 291 -17.95 28.13 -11.01
C SER A 291 -17.00 29.20 -10.43
N GLY A 292 -15.69 29.04 -10.65
CA GLY A 292 -14.67 30.07 -10.39
C GLY A 292 -13.91 30.00 -9.05
N SER A 293 -13.92 28.91 -8.30
CA SER A 293 -13.17 28.82 -7.05
C SER A 293 -12.02 27.79 -7.11
N ASP A 294 -10.96 28.12 -7.83
CA ASP A 294 -9.63 27.51 -7.62
C ASP A 294 -8.94 28.15 -6.40
N ALA A 295 -9.57 28.11 -5.24
CA ALA A 295 -8.83 28.40 -4.02
C ALA A 295 -7.90 27.21 -3.73
N PRO A 296 -6.57 27.38 -3.72
CA PRO A 296 -5.64 26.34 -3.36
C PRO A 296 -5.87 25.97 -1.89
N ALA A 297 -6.67 24.97 -1.67
CA ALA A 297 -6.92 24.45 -0.34
C ALA A 297 -5.85 23.41 -0.02
N SER A 298 -4.67 23.84 0.37
CA SER A 298 -3.72 22.99 1.05
C SER A 298 -4.28 22.61 2.41
N ILE A 299 -4.91 21.45 2.53
CA ILE A 299 -5.17 20.85 3.84
C ILE A 299 -3.78 20.54 4.40
N SER A 300 -3.46 21.14 5.56
CA SER A 300 -2.20 20.86 6.25
C SER A 300 -2.25 19.40 6.70
N LEU A 301 -1.60 18.52 5.93
CA LEU A 301 -1.48 17.14 6.33
C LEU A 301 -0.34 17.04 7.33
N GLU A 302 -0.68 16.59 8.51
CA GLU A 302 0.32 16.19 9.47
C GLU A 302 1.25 15.13 8.84
N SER A 303 2.49 15.06 9.33
CA SER A 303 3.51 14.08 8.95
C SER A 303 2.94 12.71 8.59
N PRO A 304 3.48 12.05 7.55
CA PRO A 304 2.94 10.82 6.94
C PRO A 304 2.81 9.65 7.92
N PHE A 305 3.67 9.61 8.90
CA PHE A 305 3.67 8.60 9.95
C PHE A 305 4.13 9.22 11.27
N GLN A 306 3.24 9.23 12.24
CA GLN A 306 3.58 9.53 13.62
C GLN A 306 3.54 8.22 14.40
N LEU A 307 4.64 7.84 15.04
CA LEU A 307 4.71 6.67 15.93
C LEU A 307 3.60 6.72 16.97
N SER A 308 3.32 7.91 17.52
CA SER A 308 2.22 8.13 18.45
C SER A 308 0.85 7.76 17.88
N ALA A 309 0.60 8.05 16.60
CA ALA A 309 -0.65 7.68 15.94
C ALA A 309 -0.76 6.16 15.72
N ALA A 310 0.34 5.50 15.34
CA ALA A 310 0.40 4.06 15.18
C ALA A 310 0.23 3.34 16.52
N LEU A 311 0.90 3.79 17.56
CA LEU A 311 0.75 3.23 18.91
C LEU A 311 -0.67 3.45 19.46
N LYS A 312 -1.26 4.64 19.26
CA LYS A 312 -2.65 4.92 19.62
C LYS A 312 -3.61 4.01 18.88
N PHE A 313 -3.39 3.80 17.57
CA PHE A 313 -4.18 2.84 16.79
C PHE A 313 -4.05 1.44 17.37
N GLY A 314 -2.83 0.97 17.63
CA GLY A 314 -2.54 -0.36 18.17
C GLY A 314 -3.18 -0.57 19.56
N LEU A 315 -3.11 0.43 20.42
CA LEU A 315 -3.73 0.38 21.75
C LEU A 315 -5.27 0.28 21.66
N VAL A 316 -5.90 1.12 20.83
CA VAL A 316 -7.35 1.08 20.63
C VAL A 316 -7.76 -0.22 19.96
N PHE A 317 -7.00 -0.69 18.95
CA PHE A 317 -7.23 -1.97 18.28
C PHE A 317 -7.18 -3.13 19.30
N LEU A 318 -6.10 -3.22 20.09
CA LEU A 318 -5.92 -4.28 21.08
C LEU A 318 -7.04 -4.27 22.14
N ALA A 319 -7.37 -3.07 22.66
CA ALA A 319 -8.46 -2.93 23.62
C ALA A 319 -9.80 -3.41 23.03
N LEU A 320 -10.12 -3.03 21.80
CA LEU A 320 -11.34 -3.45 21.11
C LEU A 320 -11.33 -4.94 20.77
N ASN A 321 -10.17 -5.52 20.45
CA ASN A 321 -10.02 -6.95 20.17
C ASN A 321 -10.31 -7.77 21.43
N VAL A 322 -9.70 -7.42 22.56
CA VAL A 322 -9.91 -8.11 23.84
C VAL A 322 -11.34 -7.90 24.36
N ILE A 323 -11.79 -6.65 24.43
CA ILE A 323 -13.14 -6.33 24.95
C ILE A 323 -14.21 -6.94 24.03
N GLY A 324 -14.03 -6.86 22.71
CA GLY A 324 -14.96 -7.43 21.73
C GLY A 324 -15.04 -8.96 21.81
N GLY A 325 -13.91 -9.63 21.91
CA GLY A 325 -13.84 -11.08 22.06
C GLY A 325 -14.47 -11.55 23.40
N LEU A 326 -14.11 -10.90 24.51
CA LEU A 326 -14.69 -11.22 25.81
C LEU A 326 -16.20 -10.92 25.89
N ALA A 327 -16.63 -9.80 25.32
CA ALA A 327 -18.05 -9.44 25.23
C ALA A 327 -18.83 -10.49 24.44
N GLN A 328 -18.31 -10.90 23.30
CA GLN A 328 -18.92 -11.96 22.47
C GLN A 328 -19.03 -13.29 23.23
N ARG A 329 -17.95 -13.72 23.92
CA ARG A 329 -17.91 -14.99 24.64
C ARG A 329 -18.85 -15.00 25.84
N ASN A 330 -18.93 -13.91 26.61
CA ASN A 330 -19.71 -13.87 27.85
C ASN A 330 -21.17 -13.47 27.64
N PHE A 331 -21.46 -12.61 26.66
CA PHE A 331 -22.78 -11.98 26.49
C PHE A 331 -23.36 -12.13 25.08
N GLY A 332 -22.64 -12.80 24.19
CA GLY A 332 -23.10 -13.06 22.80
C GLY A 332 -23.02 -11.87 21.87
N SER A 333 -23.61 -12.02 20.67
CA SER A 333 -23.47 -11.09 19.54
C SER A 333 -23.97 -9.67 19.83
N GLY A 334 -25.00 -9.53 20.69
CA GLY A 334 -25.53 -8.22 21.06
C GLY A 334 -24.49 -7.32 21.70
N SER A 335 -23.69 -7.86 22.62
CA SER A 335 -22.62 -7.09 23.30
C SER A 335 -21.50 -6.69 22.36
N PHE A 336 -21.14 -7.55 21.41
CA PHE A 336 -20.15 -7.22 20.37
C PHE A 336 -20.61 -6.01 19.53
N TYR A 337 -21.91 -5.89 19.22
CA TYR A 337 -22.43 -4.72 18.50
C TYR A 337 -22.25 -3.43 19.28
N PHE A 338 -22.45 -3.43 20.60
CA PHE A 338 -22.15 -2.26 21.45
C PHE A 338 -20.66 -1.89 21.40
N VAL A 339 -19.76 -2.88 21.45
CA VAL A 339 -18.32 -2.64 21.32
C VAL A 339 -17.98 -2.06 19.94
N SER A 340 -18.62 -2.55 18.89
CA SER A 340 -18.44 -2.05 17.53
C SER A 340 -18.91 -0.60 17.36
N ILE A 341 -20.02 -0.22 17.98
CA ILE A 341 -20.54 1.15 18.02
C ILE A 341 -19.55 2.06 18.76
N ALA A 342 -19.14 1.68 19.97
CA ALA A 342 -18.15 2.43 20.78
C ALA A 342 -16.81 2.56 20.04
N GLY A 343 -16.34 1.49 19.42
CA GLY A 343 -15.15 1.46 18.59
C GLY A 343 -15.24 2.42 17.40
N GLY A 344 -16.37 2.46 16.72
CA GLY A 344 -16.63 3.39 15.62
C GLY A 344 -16.58 4.87 16.04
N LEU A 345 -16.97 5.18 17.30
CA LEU A 345 -16.81 6.51 17.89
C LEU A 345 -15.35 6.86 18.12
N LEU A 346 -14.51 5.91 18.50
CA LEU A 346 -13.09 6.13 18.77
C LEU A 346 -12.27 6.14 17.48
N SER A 347 -12.34 5.04 16.72
CA SER A 347 -11.61 4.83 15.48
C SER A 347 -12.27 3.74 14.64
N SER A 348 -12.90 4.10 13.53
CA SER A 348 -13.48 3.08 12.63
C SER A 348 -12.45 2.10 12.10
N ALA A 349 -11.21 2.57 11.81
CA ALA A 349 -10.16 1.68 11.34
C ALA A 349 -9.77 0.62 12.36
N SER A 350 -9.56 1.01 13.64
CA SER A 350 -9.23 0.08 14.71
C SER A 350 -10.38 -0.89 15.01
N SER A 351 -11.61 -0.40 15.01
CA SER A 351 -12.80 -1.21 15.27
C SER A 351 -13.03 -2.26 14.17
N ILE A 352 -12.87 -1.87 12.92
CA ILE A 352 -13.04 -2.78 11.78
C ILE A 352 -11.88 -3.78 11.68
N ALA A 353 -10.65 -3.34 11.95
CA ALA A 353 -9.51 -4.25 12.02
C ALA A 353 -9.70 -5.30 13.12
N SER A 354 -10.18 -4.88 14.31
CA SER A 354 -10.50 -5.79 15.41
C SER A 354 -11.62 -6.78 15.02
N ALA A 355 -12.72 -6.29 14.45
CA ALA A 355 -13.81 -7.16 13.99
C ALA A 355 -13.32 -8.17 12.93
N ALA A 356 -12.52 -7.72 11.96
CA ALA A 356 -11.95 -8.57 10.92
C ALA A 356 -10.97 -9.62 11.50
N THR A 357 -10.12 -9.23 12.46
CA THR A 357 -9.24 -10.18 13.16
C THR A 357 -10.02 -11.23 13.94
N LEU A 358 -11.07 -10.84 14.68
CA LEU A 358 -11.92 -11.78 15.41
C LEU A 358 -12.66 -12.75 14.46
N ILE A 359 -13.05 -12.30 13.25
CA ILE A 359 -13.59 -13.19 12.21
C ILE A 359 -12.52 -14.19 11.75
N SER A 360 -11.32 -13.72 11.45
CA SER A 360 -10.25 -14.57 10.91
C SER A 360 -9.78 -15.63 11.89
N HIS A 361 -9.85 -15.34 13.20
CA HIS A 361 -9.54 -16.27 14.28
C HIS A 361 -10.74 -17.11 14.71
N HIS A 362 -11.89 -17.02 14.02
CA HIS A 362 -13.14 -17.75 14.32
C HIS A 362 -13.72 -17.47 15.73
N GLU A 363 -13.37 -16.35 16.34
CA GLU A 363 -13.90 -15.90 17.64
C GLU A 363 -15.32 -15.38 17.54
N ILE A 364 -15.68 -14.85 16.37
CA ILE A 364 -17.03 -14.40 16.03
C ILE A 364 -17.47 -14.98 14.69
N SER A 365 -18.77 -15.15 14.51
CA SER A 365 -19.31 -15.55 13.21
C SER A 365 -19.09 -14.45 12.16
N ALA A 366 -18.97 -14.83 10.88
CA ALA A 366 -18.85 -13.88 9.80
C ALA A 366 -19.99 -12.87 9.78
N SER A 367 -21.24 -13.30 9.99
CA SER A 367 -22.41 -12.40 10.02
C SER A 367 -22.35 -11.40 11.19
N THR A 368 -21.94 -11.84 12.38
CA THR A 368 -21.75 -10.94 13.54
C THR A 368 -20.66 -9.90 13.25
N GLY A 369 -19.53 -10.34 12.69
CA GLY A 369 -18.44 -9.45 12.34
C GLY A 369 -18.80 -8.45 11.25
N VAL A 370 -19.49 -8.89 10.18
CA VAL A 370 -19.98 -8.02 9.11
C VAL A 370 -20.91 -6.93 9.67
N ASN A 371 -21.86 -7.29 10.51
CA ASN A 371 -22.73 -6.32 11.18
C ASN A 371 -21.93 -5.34 12.05
N GLY A 372 -20.90 -5.82 12.76
CA GLY A 372 -19.99 -4.98 13.53
C GLY A 372 -19.22 -3.98 12.65
N VAL A 373 -18.72 -4.41 11.48
CA VAL A 373 -18.07 -3.55 10.49
C VAL A 373 -19.01 -2.46 10.00
N VAL A 374 -20.25 -2.81 9.67
CA VAL A 374 -21.27 -1.84 9.23
C VAL A 374 -21.58 -0.86 10.36
N LEU A 375 -21.87 -1.33 11.57
CA LEU A 375 -22.18 -0.48 12.72
C LEU A 375 -21.03 0.49 13.04
N SER A 376 -19.78 0.02 13.02
CA SER A 376 -18.61 0.88 13.22
C SER A 376 -18.49 1.97 12.14
N SER A 377 -18.76 1.61 10.88
CA SER A 377 -18.74 2.55 9.75
C SER A 377 -19.85 3.60 9.89
N LEU A 378 -21.09 3.17 10.21
CA LEU A 378 -22.24 4.04 10.43
C LEU A 378 -21.99 5.02 11.56
N THR A 379 -21.48 4.54 12.69
CA THR A 379 -21.19 5.38 13.86
C THR A 379 -20.12 6.42 13.54
N SER A 380 -19.09 6.02 12.79
CA SER A 380 -18.05 6.94 12.34
C SER A 380 -18.53 8.00 11.35
N ILE A 381 -19.57 7.71 10.56
CA ILE A 381 -20.23 8.72 9.71
C ILE A 381 -21.09 9.64 10.54
N LEU A 382 -21.92 9.10 11.41
CA LEU A 382 -22.91 9.87 12.15
C LEU A 382 -22.29 10.80 13.20
N ILE A 383 -21.13 10.45 13.79
CA ILE A 383 -20.41 11.32 14.73
C ILE A 383 -19.96 12.65 14.08
N ASN A 384 -19.83 12.71 12.77
CA ASN A 384 -19.51 13.96 12.07
C ASN A 384 -20.66 15.00 12.17
N ILE A 385 -21.90 14.56 12.42
CA ILE A 385 -23.06 15.46 12.57
C ILE A 385 -22.91 16.38 13.79
N PRO A 386 -22.74 15.88 15.03
CA PRO A 386 -22.52 16.74 16.18
C PRO A 386 -21.21 17.53 16.08
N LEU A 387 -20.14 16.96 15.51
CA LEU A 387 -18.89 17.68 15.30
C LEU A 387 -19.05 18.91 14.39
N MET A 388 -19.76 18.79 13.30
CA MET A 388 -20.06 19.95 12.43
C MET A 388 -20.93 20.99 13.12
N ARG A 389 -21.91 20.54 13.95
CA ARG A 389 -22.77 21.46 14.71
C ARG A 389 -21.98 22.35 15.68
N SER A 390 -20.90 21.81 16.25
CA SER A 390 -20.03 22.58 17.17
C SER A 390 -19.17 23.62 16.45
N ILE A 391 -18.91 23.45 15.13
CA ILE A 391 -18.00 24.30 14.37
C ILE A 391 -18.74 25.40 13.60
N THR A 392 -19.84 25.06 12.89
CA THR A 392 -20.56 26.00 12.04
C THR A 392 -22.01 26.21 12.50
N LYS A 393 -22.46 27.47 12.45
CA LYS A 393 -23.85 27.86 12.78
C LYS A 393 -24.76 27.91 11.53
N GLU A 394 -24.21 27.74 10.31
CA GLU A 394 -24.95 27.82 9.07
C GLU A 394 -25.98 26.69 8.93
N ALA A 395 -27.26 27.02 9.13
CA ALA A 395 -28.32 26.02 9.22
C ALA A 395 -28.57 25.28 7.89
N ALA A 396 -28.52 26.00 6.76
CA ALA A 396 -28.73 25.40 5.44
C ALA A 396 -27.68 24.38 5.07
N PHE A 397 -26.40 24.70 5.28
CA PHE A 397 -25.30 23.76 5.07
C PHE A 397 -25.40 22.53 5.97
N ARG A 398 -25.62 22.73 7.28
CA ARG A 398 -25.78 21.64 8.24
C ARG A 398 -26.90 20.69 7.83
N ARG A 399 -28.08 21.23 7.45
CA ARG A 399 -29.23 20.43 7.03
C ARG A 399 -28.88 19.57 5.82
N ARG A 400 -28.19 20.16 4.83
CA ARG A 400 -27.77 19.47 3.60
C ARG A 400 -26.79 18.35 3.87
N VAL A 401 -25.72 18.60 4.65
CA VAL A 401 -24.71 17.57 5.00
C VAL A 401 -25.29 16.50 5.91
N ASN A 402 -26.10 16.87 6.91
CA ASN A 402 -26.77 15.91 7.78
C ASN A 402 -27.67 14.96 6.98
N PHE A 403 -28.48 15.50 6.06
CA PHE A 403 -29.31 14.68 5.17
C PHE A 403 -28.44 13.71 4.36
N ALA A 404 -27.34 14.17 3.79
CA ALA A 404 -26.44 13.32 3.02
C ALA A 404 -25.80 12.22 3.85
N LEU A 405 -25.24 12.54 5.03
CA LEU A 405 -24.62 11.55 5.93
C LEU A 405 -25.64 10.53 6.45
N VAL A 406 -26.86 10.97 6.79
CA VAL A 406 -27.94 10.07 7.19
C VAL A 406 -28.37 9.16 6.03
N THR A 407 -28.43 9.69 4.81
CA THR A 407 -28.74 8.89 3.61
C THR A 407 -27.68 7.80 3.40
N VAL A 408 -26.39 8.11 3.51
CA VAL A 408 -25.30 7.13 3.43
C VAL A 408 -25.45 6.08 4.53
N ALA A 409 -25.78 6.49 5.77
CA ALA A 409 -25.98 5.59 6.89
C ALA A 409 -27.18 4.66 6.67
N ILE A 410 -28.32 5.17 6.25
CA ILE A 410 -29.51 4.36 5.95
C ILE A 410 -29.20 3.35 4.84
N THR A 411 -28.51 3.77 3.79
CA THR A 411 -28.13 2.87 2.69
C THR A 411 -27.24 1.72 3.17
N GLY A 412 -26.32 2.00 4.10
CA GLY A 412 -25.51 0.97 4.77
C GLY A 412 -26.35 -0.02 5.57
N LEU A 413 -27.37 0.46 6.31
CA LEU A 413 -28.32 -0.40 7.04
C LEU A 413 -29.16 -1.27 6.10
N ILE A 414 -29.66 -0.71 5.02
CA ILE A 414 -30.38 -1.45 3.98
C ILE A 414 -29.46 -2.54 3.40
N GLY A 415 -28.22 -2.20 3.07
CA GLY A 415 -27.22 -3.17 2.59
C GLY A 415 -26.96 -4.30 3.59
N ALA A 416 -26.88 -4.00 4.88
CA ALA A 416 -26.72 -5.01 5.92
C ALA A 416 -27.96 -5.90 6.04
N GLY A 417 -29.16 -5.34 5.97
CA GLY A 417 -30.41 -6.11 5.96
C GLY A 417 -30.54 -7.05 4.76
N LEU A 418 -30.23 -6.54 3.56
CA LEU A 418 -30.19 -7.35 2.33
C LEU A 418 -29.13 -8.47 2.42
N ASN A 419 -27.99 -8.18 3.02
CA ASN A 419 -26.93 -9.16 3.22
C ASN A 419 -27.38 -10.32 4.11
N VAL A 420 -28.04 -10.04 5.23
CA VAL A 420 -28.64 -11.07 6.11
C VAL A 420 -29.66 -11.90 5.33
N LEU A 421 -30.48 -11.29 4.49
CA LEU A 421 -31.47 -11.97 3.67
C LEU A 421 -30.80 -12.92 2.66
N MET A 422 -29.75 -12.48 1.99
CA MET A 422 -29.05 -13.26 0.97
C MET A 422 -28.19 -14.40 1.54
N PHE A 423 -27.48 -14.17 2.63
CA PHE A 423 -26.50 -15.14 3.13
C PHE A 423 -27.03 -16.02 4.30
N ASP A 424 -27.98 -15.54 5.08
CA ASP A 424 -28.50 -16.28 6.25
C ASP A 424 -29.88 -16.89 6.04
N LEU A 425 -30.79 -16.19 5.36
CA LEU A 425 -32.20 -16.64 5.23
C LEU A 425 -32.43 -17.50 3.99
N ILE A 426 -31.98 -17.05 2.81
CA ILE A 426 -32.25 -17.79 1.55
C ILE A 426 -31.64 -19.20 1.56
N PRO A 427 -30.35 -19.40 1.97
CA PRO A 427 -29.77 -20.73 2.03
C PRO A 427 -30.52 -21.68 3.00
N LYS A 428 -30.99 -21.14 4.15
CA LYS A 428 -31.79 -21.95 5.11
C LYS A 428 -33.15 -22.34 4.60
N LEU A 429 -33.76 -21.52 3.75
CA LEU A 429 -35.05 -21.82 3.11
C LEU A 429 -34.89 -22.86 2.00
N LEU A 430 -33.80 -22.78 1.22
CA LEU A 430 -33.50 -23.75 0.14
C LEU A 430 -33.10 -25.13 0.66
N VAL A 431 -32.54 -25.23 1.86
CA VAL A 431 -32.21 -26.53 2.51
C VAL A 431 -33.44 -27.17 3.17
N LYS A 432 -34.51 -26.41 3.45
CA LYS A 432 -35.76 -26.91 4.03
C LYS A 432 -36.86 -27.23 3.00
N ALA A 433 -36.69 -26.84 1.74
CA ALA A 433 -37.53 -27.17 0.61
C ALA A 433 -36.95 -28.37 -0.18
#